data_9c8e6b7125c30aac9228a331977ba6fd
#
_entry.id   9c8e6b7125c30aac9228a331977ba6fd
#
_cell.length_a   1.000
_cell.length_b   1.000
_cell.length_c   1.000
_cell.angle_alpha   90.00
_cell.angle_beta   90.00
_cell.angle_gamma   90.00
#
_symmetry.space_group_name_H-M   'P 1'
#
loop_
_entity.id
_entity.type
_entity.pdbx_description
1 polymer ?
#
loop_
_entity_poly.entity_id
_entity_poly.type
_entity_poly.pdbx_seq_one_letter_code
_entity_poly.pdbx_strand_id
1 'polypeptide(L)'
;MGRVRLLTEGDVTQLLPMSLALETVESVFRWQAAGQTVNKPRVRLRAPKGFLQVMPAVVPEVGAMGLKAYTVVAGRVRFVVPLFSTETGELIGILEADRLGQVRTGAASGVATKYLARPDADVVGCYGTGYQAETQLEAICAVRRIRRIQVYGRDPE
;
A
#
# COMPACT_ATOMS: atom_id res chain seq x y z
N MET A 1 -23.19 -16.22 -11.02
CA MET A 1 -22.13 -15.88 -10.04
C MET A 1 -20.79 -16.02 -10.74
N GLY A 2 -20.06 -14.90 -10.91
CA GLY A 2 -18.74 -14.91 -11.54
C GLY A 2 -17.71 -15.67 -10.66
N ARG A 3 -16.56 -16.04 -11.25
CA ARG A 3 -15.45 -16.64 -10.48
C ARG A 3 -14.81 -15.57 -9.58
N VAL A 4 -14.83 -15.76 -8.28
CA VAL A 4 -14.09 -14.93 -7.31
C VAL A 4 -12.63 -15.40 -7.31
N ARG A 5 -11.68 -14.47 -7.47
CA ARG A 5 -10.23 -14.76 -7.38
C ARG A 5 -9.77 -14.61 -5.93
N LEU A 6 -9.03 -15.59 -5.45
CA LEU A 6 -8.28 -15.47 -4.19
C LEU A 6 -6.81 -15.28 -4.53
N LEU A 7 -6.21 -14.19 -4.08
CA LEU A 7 -4.78 -13.92 -4.20
C LEU A 7 -4.14 -14.03 -2.82
N THR A 8 -3.20 -14.95 -2.72
CA THR A 8 -2.40 -15.19 -1.51
C THR A 8 -1.24 -14.21 -1.39
N GLU A 9 -0.57 -14.13 -0.25
CA GLU A 9 0.67 -13.34 -0.07
C GLU A 9 1.75 -13.74 -1.09
N GLY A 10 1.83 -15.03 -1.45
CA GLY A 10 2.73 -15.51 -2.51
C GLY A 10 2.40 -14.93 -3.88
N ASP A 11 1.12 -14.92 -4.25
CA ASP A 11 0.67 -14.33 -5.51
C ASP A 11 0.93 -12.82 -5.53
N VAL A 12 0.64 -12.12 -4.44
CA VAL A 12 0.88 -10.67 -4.31
C VAL A 12 2.38 -10.36 -4.47
N THR A 13 3.25 -11.17 -3.85
CA THR A 13 4.70 -10.98 -3.95
C THR A 13 5.20 -11.13 -5.39
N GLN A 14 4.65 -12.07 -6.14
CA GLN A 14 5.04 -12.31 -7.53
C GLN A 14 4.46 -11.27 -8.50
N LEU A 15 3.23 -10.83 -8.28
CA LEU A 15 2.47 -10.02 -9.22
C LEU A 15 2.59 -8.51 -8.99
N LEU A 16 3.13 -8.06 -7.84
CA LEU A 16 3.23 -6.65 -7.47
C LEU A 16 4.69 -6.19 -7.30
N PRO A 17 5.45 -6.00 -8.38
CA PRO A 17 6.76 -5.36 -8.29
C PRO A 17 6.60 -3.86 -7.95
N MET A 18 7.65 -3.26 -7.39
CA MET A 18 7.65 -1.84 -6.98
C MET A 18 7.35 -0.88 -8.15
N SER A 19 7.80 -1.19 -9.36
CA SER A 19 7.52 -0.38 -10.55
C SER A 19 6.03 -0.26 -10.83
N LEU A 20 5.30 -1.37 -10.80
CA LEU A 20 3.84 -1.38 -10.97
C LEU A 20 3.13 -0.67 -9.81
N ALA A 21 3.63 -0.85 -8.59
CA ALA A 21 3.06 -0.17 -7.42
C ALA A 21 3.23 1.35 -7.50
N LEU A 22 4.40 1.85 -7.93
CA LEU A 22 4.65 3.28 -8.14
C LEU A 22 3.70 3.87 -9.18
N GLU A 23 3.58 3.23 -10.34
CA GLU A 23 2.69 3.66 -11.43
C GLU A 23 1.22 3.70 -10.97
N THR A 24 0.77 2.63 -10.30
CA THR A 24 -0.61 2.52 -9.82
C THR A 24 -0.92 3.57 -8.75
N VAL A 25 -0.04 3.75 -7.76
CA VAL A 25 -0.23 4.73 -6.68
C VAL A 25 -0.20 6.15 -7.24
N GLU A 26 0.67 6.45 -8.19
CA GLU A 26 0.71 7.76 -8.85
C GLU A 26 -0.60 8.04 -9.60
N SER A 27 -1.13 7.06 -10.34
CA SER A 27 -2.42 7.16 -11.04
C SER A 27 -3.57 7.43 -10.06
N VAL A 28 -3.63 6.66 -8.97
CA VAL A 28 -4.67 6.85 -7.92
C VAL A 28 -4.57 8.23 -7.28
N PHE A 29 -3.38 8.75 -7.02
CA PHE A 29 -3.22 10.11 -6.48
C PHE A 29 -3.70 11.19 -7.47
N ARG A 30 -3.47 11.00 -8.77
CA ARG A 30 -4.00 11.91 -9.81
C ARG A 30 -5.52 11.89 -9.85
N TRP A 31 -6.13 10.71 -9.87
CA TRP A 31 -7.59 10.56 -9.85
C TRP A 31 -8.21 11.13 -8.58
N GLN A 32 -7.56 10.93 -7.43
CA GLN A 32 -8.02 11.50 -6.17
C GLN A 32 -7.96 13.03 -6.18
N ALA A 33 -6.89 13.61 -6.70
CA ALA A 33 -6.75 15.06 -6.83
C ALA A 33 -7.79 15.66 -7.80
N ALA A 34 -8.19 14.89 -8.83
CA ALA A 34 -9.25 15.27 -9.77
C ALA A 34 -10.68 15.01 -9.23
N GLY A 35 -10.83 14.48 -8.02
CA GLY A 35 -12.14 14.15 -7.43
C GLY A 35 -12.82 12.92 -8.05
N GLN A 36 -12.09 12.10 -8.79
CA GLN A 36 -12.60 10.95 -9.51
C GLN A 36 -12.65 9.67 -8.64
N THR A 37 -12.10 9.69 -7.43
CA THR A 37 -12.11 8.56 -6.50
C THR A 37 -12.77 8.93 -5.19
N VAL A 38 -13.30 7.95 -4.49
CA VAL A 38 -13.83 8.11 -3.13
C VAL A 38 -12.98 7.31 -2.16
N ASN A 39 -12.35 8.00 -1.21
CA ASN A 39 -11.57 7.40 -0.14
C ASN A 39 -12.06 7.97 1.19
N LYS A 40 -12.53 7.11 2.09
CA LYS A 40 -13.06 7.54 3.38
C LYS A 40 -12.05 7.28 4.51
N PRO A 41 -12.06 8.12 5.55
CA PRO A 41 -11.27 7.88 6.75
C PRO A 41 -11.51 6.50 7.35
N ARG A 42 -10.49 5.97 8.02
CA ARG A 42 -10.57 4.68 8.70
C ARG A 42 -11.62 4.67 9.80
N VAL A 43 -12.35 3.57 9.89
CA VAL A 43 -13.21 3.25 11.03
C VAL A 43 -12.50 2.22 11.91
N ARG A 44 -12.41 2.48 13.21
CA ARG A 44 -11.81 1.56 14.19
C ARG A 44 -12.85 1.06 15.15
N LEU A 45 -13.00 -0.26 15.22
CA LEU A 45 -13.86 -0.97 16.16
C LEU A 45 -12.98 -1.64 17.21
N ARG A 46 -13.15 -1.26 18.47
CA ARG A 46 -12.38 -1.81 19.59
C ARG A 46 -12.93 -3.17 20.00
N ALA A 47 -12.02 -4.09 20.31
CA ALA A 47 -12.29 -5.39 20.90
C ALA A 47 -11.48 -5.54 22.21
N PRO A 48 -11.82 -6.48 23.12
CA PRO A 48 -11.14 -6.62 24.41
C PRO A 48 -9.61 -6.81 24.30
N LYS A 49 -9.12 -7.46 23.25
CA LYS A 49 -7.69 -7.77 23.05
C LYS A 49 -7.06 -7.09 21.83
N GLY A 50 -7.75 -6.10 21.25
CA GLY A 50 -7.25 -5.45 20.06
C GLY A 50 -8.31 -4.58 19.35
N PHE A 51 -8.24 -4.55 18.02
CA PHE A 51 -9.22 -3.80 17.22
C PHE A 51 -9.30 -4.33 15.79
N LEU A 52 -10.43 -4.05 15.13
CA LEU A 52 -10.61 -4.14 13.69
C LEU A 52 -10.59 -2.73 13.09
N GLN A 53 -9.89 -2.54 11.99
CA GLN A 53 -9.97 -1.32 11.19
C GLN A 53 -10.48 -1.62 9.79
N VAL A 54 -11.31 -0.71 9.27
CA VAL A 54 -11.89 -0.78 7.93
C VAL A 54 -11.65 0.56 7.22
N MET A 55 -11.21 0.48 5.97
CA MET A 55 -10.88 1.61 5.12
C MET A 55 -11.49 1.39 3.73
N PRO A 56 -12.71 1.90 3.46
CA PRO A 56 -13.37 1.70 2.18
C PRO A 56 -12.91 2.73 1.14
N ALA A 57 -12.92 2.31 -0.13
CA ALA A 57 -12.63 3.17 -1.27
C ALA A 57 -13.39 2.72 -2.53
N VAL A 58 -13.60 3.67 -3.45
CA VAL A 58 -14.14 3.43 -4.79
C VAL A 58 -13.22 4.09 -5.80
N VAL A 59 -12.81 3.33 -6.82
CA VAL A 59 -11.96 3.80 -7.93
C VAL A 59 -12.64 3.42 -9.24
N PRO A 60 -13.53 4.27 -9.76
CA PRO A 60 -14.32 3.99 -10.97
C PRO A 60 -13.45 3.72 -12.20
N GLU A 61 -12.31 4.41 -12.32
CA GLU A 61 -11.38 4.30 -13.45
C GLU A 61 -10.84 2.88 -13.68
N VAL A 62 -10.81 2.07 -12.62
CA VAL A 62 -10.42 0.65 -12.74
C VAL A 62 -11.62 -0.30 -12.54
N GLY A 63 -12.83 0.23 -12.50
CA GLY A 63 -14.06 -0.56 -12.35
C GLY A 63 -14.16 -1.28 -10.99
N ALA A 64 -13.46 -0.80 -9.94
CA ALA A 64 -13.39 -1.49 -8.68
C ALA A 64 -13.77 -0.60 -7.49
N MET A 65 -14.46 -1.20 -6.54
CA MET A 65 -14.65 -0.68 -5.18
C MET A 65 -14.33 -1.76 -4.17
N GLY A 66 -13.97 -1.37 -2.96
CA GLY A 66 -13.59 -2.35 -1.94
C GLY A 66 -13.23 -1.73 -0.62
N LEU A 67 -12.67 -2.54 0.23
CA LEU A 67 -12.20 -2.08 1.53
C LEU A 67 -10.93 -2.84 1.94
N LYS A 68 -10.03 -2.15 2.61
CA LYS A 68 -8.97 -2.79 3.37
C LYS A 68 -9.49 -3.01 4.79
N ALA A 69 -9.62 -4.26 5.20
CA ALA A 69 -9.86 -4.63 6.58
C ALA A 69 -8.58 -5.18 7.21
N TYR A 70 -8.30 -4.82 8.47
CA TYR A 70 -7.23 -5.44 9.21
C TYR A 70 -7.49 -5.48 10.71
N THR A 71 -6.99 -6.52 11.34
CA THR A 71 -7.03 -6.69 12.79
C THR A 71 -5.65 -6.44 13.39
N VAL A 72 -5.64 -5.92 14.61
CA VAL A 72 -4.46 -5.92 15.47
C VAL A 72 -4.86 -6.58 16.79
N VAL A 73 -4.34 -7.79 17.02
CA VAL A 73 -4.65 -8.58 18.22
C VAL A 73 -3.36 -9.19 18.75
N ALA A 74 -3.06 -8.97 20.02
CA ALA A 74 -1.85 -9.48 20.68
C ALA A 74 -0.56 -9.19 19.88
N GLY A 75 -0.42 -7.98 19.31
CA GLY A 75 0.73 -7.55 18.53
C GLY A 75 0.78 -8.11 17.09
N ARG A 76 -0.15 -8.98 16.71
CA ARG A 76 -0.24 -9.52 15.34
C ARG A 76 -1.17 -8.68 14.50
N VAL A 77 -0.76 -8.41 13.28
CA VAL A 77 -1.56 -7.68 12.28
C VAL A 77 -1.89 -8.64 11.14
N ARG A 78 -3.11 -8.56 10.60
CA ARG A 78 -3.56 -9.35 9.44
C ARG A 78 -4.44 -8.48 8.56
N PHE A 79 -4.09 -8.41 7.29
CA PHE A 79 -4.81 -7.60 6.31
C PHE A 79 -5.56 -8.46 5.31
N VAL A 80 -6.73 -7.99 4.89
CA VAL A 80 -7.50 -8.55 3.78
C VAL A 80 -8.13 -7.41 2.97
N VAL A 81 -8.22 -7.60 1.66
CA VAL A 81 -8.85 -6.66 0.73
C VAL A 81 -9.86 -7.40 -0.15
N PRO A 82 -11.16 -7.37 0.17
CA PRO A 82 -12.21 -7.75 -0.78
C PRO A 82 -12.43 -6.61 -1.79
N LEU A 83 -12.59 -7.00 -3.07
CA LEU A 83 -12.87 -6.12 -4.20
C LEU A 83 -14.18 -6.50 -4.87
N PHE A 84 -14.96 -5.50 -5.22
CA PHE A 84 -16.24 -5.61 -5.90
C PHE A 84 -16.21 -4.81 -7.21
N SER A 85 -16.96 -5.24 -8.20
CA SER A 85 -17.18 -4.49 -9.43
C SER A 85 -18.03 -3.24 -9.15
N THR A 86 -17.65 -2.10 -9.69
CA THR A 86 -18.49 -0.90 -9.64
C THR A 86 -19.70 -0.97 -10.58
N GLU A 87 -19.67 -1.85 -11.58
CA GLU A 87 -20.76 -2.02 -12.56
C GLU A 87 -21.81 -3.01 -12.08
N THR A 88 -21.39 -4.17 -11.56
CA THR A 88 -22.33 -5.25 -11.21
C THR A 88 -22.55 -5.43 -9.71
N GLY A 89 -21.68 -4.84 -8.86
CA GLY A 89 -21.68 -5.07 -7.42
C GLY A 89 -21.17 -6.45 -7.00
N GLU A 90 -20.82 -7.32 -7.94
CA GLU A 90 -20.33 -8.66 -7.63
C GLU A 90 -18.94 -8.63 -6.99
N LEU A 91 -18.67 -9.56 -6.08
CA LEU A 91 -17.35 -9.80 -5.53
C LEU A 91 -16.46 -10.40 -6.64
N ILE A 92 -15.37 -9.68 -6.97
CA ILE A 92 -14.42 -10.07 -8.03
C ILE A 92 -13.14 -10.68 -7.50
N GLY A 93 -12.77 -10.38 -6.25
CA GLY A 93 -11.57 -10.94 -5.65
C GLY A 93 -11.43 -10.66 -4.17
N ILE A 94 -10.60 -11.47 -3.52
CA ILE A 94 -10.15 -11.29 -2.14
C ILE A 94 -8.63 -11.43 -2.16
N LEU A 95 -7.92 -10.48 -1.54
CA LEU A 95 -6.47 -10.49 -1.45
C LEU A 95 -6.04 -10.61 0.00
N GLU A 96 -5.07 -11.48 0.29
CA GLU A 96 -4.21 -11.33 1.45
C GLU A 96 -3.35 -10.08 1.20
N ALA A 97 -3.13 -9.23 2.20
CA ALA A 97 -2.68 -7.88 1.91
C ALA A 97 -1.60 -7.32 2.87
N ASP A 98 -0.84 -8.19 3.52
CA ASP A 98 0.30 -7.79 4.36
C ASP A 98 1.40 -7.21 3.44
N ARG A 99 1.84 -7.96 2.42
CA ARG A 99 2.83 -7.51 1.43
C ARG A 99 2.30 -6.36 0.58
N LEU A 100 1.06 -6.43 0.11
CA LEU A 100 0.41 -5.32 -0.60
C LEU A 100 0.46 -4.03 0.23
N GLY A 101 0.17 -4.13 1.53
CA GLY A 101 0.23 -2.99 2.46
C GLY A 101 1.64 -2.40 2.59
N GLN A 102 2.68 -3.23 2.59
CA GLN A 102 4.07 -2.82 2.63
C GLN A 102 4.48 -2.11 1.32
N VAL A 103 4.30 -2.77 0.18
CA VAL A 103 4.73 -2.28 -1.13
C VAL A 103 4.02 -0.97 -1.51
N ARG A 104 2.66 -0.89 -1.37
CA ARG A 104 1.93 0.33 -1.69
C ARG A 104 2.32 1.51 -0.78
N THR A 105 2.78 1.24 0.46
CA THR A 105 3.22 2.30 1.37
C THR A 105 4.59 2.84 0.95
N GLY A 106 5.52 1.97 0.56
CA GLY A 106 6.77 2.37 -0.07
C GLY A 106 6.52 3.17 -1.36
N ALA A 107 5.64 2.67 -2.23
CA ALA A 107 5.29 3.36 -3.48
C ALA A 107 4.74 4.77 -3.25
N ALA A 108 3.91 4.99 -2.23
CA ALA A 108 3.42 6.33 -1.89
C ALA A 108 4.56 7.28 -1.52
N SER A 109 5.55 6.81 -0.76
CA SER A 109 6.76 7.60 -0.44
C SER A 109 7.63 7.85 -1.67
N GLY A 110 7.75 6.85 -2.55
CA GLY A 110 8.46 7.00 -3.83
C GLY A 110 7.81 8.07 -4.71
N VAL A 111 6.49 8.04 -4.87
CA VAL A 111 5.75 9.06 -5.63
C VAL A 111 5.93 10.44 -4.99
N ALA A 112 5.80 10.56 -3.68
CA ALA A 112 6.05 11.83 -2.98
C ALA A 112 7.50 12.33 -3.22
N THR A 113 8.49 11.45 -3.12
CA THR A 113 9.90 11.77 -3.41
C THR A 113 10.10 12.22 -4.85
N LYS A 114 9.44 11.58 -5.82
CA LYS A 114 9.49 11.93 -7.24
C LYS A 114 9.10 13.39 -7.50
N TYR A 115 8.10 13.89 -6.78
CA TYR A 115 7.58 15.24 -7.00
C TYR A 115 8.13 16.31 -6.05
N LEU A 116 8.51 15.94 -4.84
CA LEU A 116 8.82 16.89 -3.77
C LEU A 116 10.31 16.96 -3.43
N ALA A 117 11.08 15.91 -3.68
CA ALA A 117 12.52 15.95 -3.42
C ALA A 117 13.26 16.71 -4.52
N ARG A 118 14.37 17.37 -4.15
CA ARG A 118 15.26 18.03 -5.12
C ARG A 118 15.69 17.03 -6.21
N PRO A 119 15.80 17.48 -7.47
CA PRO A 119 16.20 16.61 -8.58
C PRO A 119 17.60 15.97 -8.41
N ASP A 120 18.51 16.67 -7.73
CA ASP A 120 19.90 16.27 -7.45
C ASP A 120 20.07 15.51 -6.13
N ALA A 121 18.98 15.19 -5.42
CA ALA A 121 19.05 14.44 -4.17
C ALA A 121 19.55 13.01 -4.41
N ASP A 122 20.68 12.66 -3.83
CA ASP A 122 21.37 11.38 -4.02
C ASP A 122 21.75 10.67 -2.70
N VAL A 123 21.34 11.24 -1.57
CA VAL A 123 21.55 10.67 -0.24
C VAL A 123 20.20 10.52 0.46
N VAL A 124 19.97 9.37 1.07
CA VAL A 124 18.76 9.07 1.85
C VAL A 124 19.14 8.78 3.30
N GLY A 125 18.47 9.43 4.24
CA GLY A 125 18.46 9.07 5.66
C GLY A 125 17.24 8.22 5.99
N CYS A 126 17.46 7.06 6.61
CA CYS A 126 16.39 6.15 7.04
C CYS A 126 16.46 5.92 8.54
N TYR A 127 15.43 6.33 9.26
CA TYR A 127 15.27 6.06 10.68
C TYR A 127 14.38 4.84 10.89
N GLY A 128 14.98 3.75 11.37
CA GLY A 128 14.37 2.45 11.60
C GLY A 128 14.73 1.42 10.52
N THR A 129 14.87 0.16 10.98
CA THR A 129 15.24 -1.01 10.17
C THR A 129 14.11 -2.05 10.12
N GLY A 130 12.88 -1.61 10.44
CA GLY A 130 11.71 -2.51 10.50
C GLY A 130 11.15 -2.85 9.13
N TYR A 131 10.10 -3.66 9.15
CA TYR A 131 9.40 -4.22 7.98
C TYR A 131 9.10 -3.20 6.85
N GLN A 132 8.78 -1.95 7.19
CA GLN A 132 8.48 -0.92 6.19
C GLN A 132 9.73 -0.32 5.52
N ALA A 133 10.89 -0.35 6.17
CA ALA A 133 12.10 0.33 5.68
C ALA A 133 12.54 -0.19 4.30
N GLU A 134 12.46 -1.49 4.08
CA GLU A 134 12.82 -2.14 2.81
C GLU A 134 12.11 -1.50 1.62
N THR A 135 10.78 -1.50 1.61
CA THR A 135 10.00 -0.99 0.48
C THR A 135 10.01 0.53 0.37
N GLN A 136 10.24 1.26 1.47
CA GLN A 136 10.46 2.70 1.45
C GLN A 136 11.75 3.03 0.68
N LEU A 137 12.84 2.35 1.00
CA LEU A 137 14.13 2.55 0.33
C LEU A 137 14.09 2.08 -1.13
N GLU A 138 13.49 0.93 -1.40
CA GLU A 138 13.29 0.42 -2.75
C GLU A 138 12.56 1.44 -3.64
N ALA A 139 11.45 1.99 -3.17
CA ALA A 139 10.66 2.97 -3.91
C ALA A 139 11.41 4.28 -4.15
N ILE A 140 12.16 4.77 -3.16
CA ILE A 140 12.97 5.99 -3.30
C ILE A 140 14.10 5.78 -4.32
N CYS A 141 14.79 4.64 -4.26
CA CYS A 141 15.85 4.29 -5.21
C CYS A 141 15.31 4.10 -6.64
N ALA A 142 14.06 3.67 -6.79
CA ALA A 142 13.42 3.54 -8.10
C ALA A 142 13.10 4.88 -8.77
N VAL A 143 12.93 5.97 -8.00
CA VAL A 143 12.56 7.30 -8.53
C VAL A 143 13.69 8.34 -8.46
N ARG A 144 14.80 8.03 -7.78
CA ARG A 144 15.98 8.91 -7.64
C ARG A 144 17.27 8.09 -7.76
N ARG A 145 18.30 8.69 -8.33
CA ARG A 145 19.63 8.08 -8.41
C ARG A 145 20.35 8.21 -7.08
N ILE A 146 19.99 7.35 -6.12
CA ILE A 146 20.59 7.34 -4.79
C ILE A 146 21.98 6.71 -4.83
N ARG A 147 22.98 7.41 -4.30
CA ARG A 147 24.37 6.94 -4.18
C ARG A 147 24.72 6.48 -2.76
N ARG A 148 24.00 6.97 -1.75
CA ARG A 148 24.25 6.62 -0.36
C ARG A 148 22.96 6.55 0.44
N ILE A 149 22.83 5.49 1.22
CA ILE A 149 21.77 5.32 2.21
C ILE A 149 22.42 5.30 3.59
N GLN A 150 21.95 6.17 4.49
CA GLN A 150 22.34 6.22 5.88
C GLN A 150 21.19 5.70 6.72
N VAL A 151 21.40 4.60 7.43
CA VAL A 151 20.36 3.95 8.23
C VAL A 151 20.71 4.06 9.71
N TYR A 152 19.73 4.42 10.52
CA TYR A 152 19.81 4.40 11.96
C TYR A 152 18.75 3.43 12.52
N GLY A 153 19.19 2.41 13.25
CA GLY A 153 18.37 1.47 14.01
C GLY A 153 18.73 1.50 15.49
N ARG A 154 17.84 1.00 16.34
CA ARG A 154 18.12 0.87 17.79
C ARG A 154 19.12 -0.26 18.08
N ASP A 155 19.00 -1.34 17.29
CA ASP A 155 19.85 -2.53 17.39
C ASP A 155 20.85 -2.48 16.22
N PRO A 156 22.16 -2.47 16.47
CA PRO A 156 23.19 -2.35 15.45
C PRO A 156 23.49 -3.66 14.69
N GLU A 157 22.84 -4.79 15.03
CA GLU A 157 23.02 -6.10 14.38
C GLU A 157 22.15 -6.27 13.13
#